data_58fad3429a6b1629d2ee5eb002f6e946
#
_entry.id   58fad3429a6b1629d2ee5eb002f6e946
#
_cell.length_a   1.000
_cell.length_b   1.000
_cell.length_c   1.000
_cell.angle_alpha   90.00
_cell.angle_beta   90.00
_cell.angle_gamma   90.00
#
_symmetry.space_group_name_H-M   'P 1'
#
loop_
_entity.id
_entity.type
_entity.pdbx_description
1 polymer ?
#
loop_
_entity_poly.entity_id
_entity_poly.type
_entity_poly.pdbx_seq_one_letter_code
_entity_poly.pdbx_strand_id
1 'polypeptide(L)'
;MSELDEEIQSLKSFYCQPGEFAVKEFGNNKQILVHLKHNQPSQKPILINVDLRVTESYPEQIPEIIVNSSQLTHEVLTIIRKDATECAHQNRGQAMIFVVLCSIQDNLDKLVDEQYSLKVPEEDDTGDVWNCLLLLDHMRAKSKYIKTIHKWTQELDLKGRLLFYGKLILILLQGKHVNIKDYLIRHRSVNVDVDSHGRSCKERMMTVVCEEKATGSKRFPDFTVVEYALKEDLVKLFSDFDLSTLYYKYIKDVYL
;
A
#
# COMPACT_ATOMS: atom_id res chain seq x y z
N MET A 1 28.05 18.09 -12.97
CA MET A 1 27.30 16.83 -12.73
C MET A 1 26.25 16.81 -13.81
N SER A 2 26.02 15.70 -14.49
CA SER A 2 24.98 15.64 -15.51
C SER A 2 23.59 15.55 -14.83
N GLU A 3 22.52 15.95 -15.53
CA GLU A 3 21.15 15.84 -15.05
C GLU A 3 20.81 14.40 -14.61
N LEU A 4 21.32 13.42 -15.36
CA LEU A 4 21.21 11.99 -15.01
C LEU A 4 21.92 11.65 -13.69
N ASP A 5 23.09 12.24 -13.42
CA ASP A 5 23.85 11.97 -12.18
C ASP A 5 23.11 12.52 -10.95
N GLU A 6 22.49 13.70 -11.07
CA GLU A 6 21.68 14.30 -10.01
C GLU A 6 20.42 13.47 -9.73
N GLU A 7 19.76 12.99 -10.78
CA GLU A 7 18.60 12.12 -10.65
C GLU A 7 18.98 10.77 -10.02
N ILE A 8 20.08 10.15 -10.43
CA ILE A 8 20.60 8.91 -9.83
C ILE A 8 20.92 9.11 -8.34
N GLN A 9 21.49 10.25 -7.95
CA GLN A 9 21.77 10.52 -6.54
C GLN A 9 20.49 10.67 -5.72
N SER A 10 19.47 11.32 -6.28
CA SER A 10 18.14 11.42 -5.67
C SER A 10 17.47 10.05 -5.51
N LEU A 11 17.55 9.21 -6.55
CA LEU A 11 17.01 7.84 -6.52
C LEU A 11 17.71 6.96 -5.47
N LYS A 12 19.03 7.06 -5.29
CA LYS A 12 19.78 6.35 -4.23
C LYS A 12 19.29 6.72 -2.82
N SER A 13 18.90 7.98 -2.63
CA SER A 13 18.36 8.44 -1.35
C SER A 13 16.93 7.96 -1.10
N PHE A 14 16.19 7.70 -2.18
CA PHE A 14 14.81 7.22 -2.13
C PHE A 14 14.74 5.69 -1.95
N TYR A 15 15.54 4.93 -2.71
CA TYR A 15 15.65 3.46 -2.65
C TYR A 15 16.88 3.09 -1.82
N CYS A 16 16.78 3.20 -0.51
CA CYS A 16 17.92 3.08 0.42
C CYS A 16 18.11 1.68 1.02
N GLN A 17 17.18 0.74 0.78
CA GLN A 17 17.31 -0.61 1.32
C GLN A 17 18.34 -1.45 0.53
N PRO A 18 19.10 -2.33 1.20
CA PRO A 18 20.05 -3.20 0.51
C PRO A 18 19.40 -4.00 -0.63
N GLY A 19 19.95 -3.85 -1.83
CA GLY A 19 19.49 -4.56 -3.03
C GLY A 19 18.29 -3.95 -3.75
N GLU A 20 17.71 -2.84 -3.26
CA GLU A 20 16.59 -2.17 -3.97
C GLU A 20 17.03 -1.41 -5.21
N PHE A 21 18.25 -0.88 -5.21
CA PHE A 21 18.75 -0.01 -6.26
C PHE A 21 20.20 -0.31 -6.61
N ALA A 22 20.50 -0.40 -7.90
CA ALA A 22 21.86 -0.54 -8.38
C ALA A 22 22.05 0.20 -9.72
N VAL A 23 23.22 0.75 -9.92
CA VAL A 23 23.63 1.37 -11.19
C VAL A 23 24.86 0.67 -11.71
N LYS A 24 24.84 0.30 -13.00
CA LYS A 24 25.98 -0.23 -13.73
C LYS A 24 26.31 0.71 -14.88
N GLU A 25 27.59 0.92 -15.11
CA GLU A 25 28.08 1.79 -16.18
C GLU A 25 28.67 0.95 -17.32
N PHE A 26 28.30 1.28 -18.54
CA PHE A 26 28.78 0.63 -19.77
C PHE A 26 29.23 1.72 -20.77
N GLY A 27 30.48 2.17 -20.65
CA GLY A 27 30.94 3.34 -21.39
C GLY A 27 30.14 4.58 -21.01
N ASN A 28 29.53 5.24 -22.00
CA ASN A 28 28.69 6.43 -21.77
C ASN A 28 27.22 6.09 -21.40
N ASN A 29 26.86 4.81 -21.41
CA ASN A 29 25.51 4.36 -21.08
C ASN A 29 25.44 3.88 -19.62
N LYS A 30 24.27 4.02 -19.01
CA LYS A 30 24.02 3.53 -17.64
C LYS A 30 22.84 2.57 -17.63
N GLN A 31 22.97 1.51 -16.83
CA GLN A 31 21.89 0.57 -16.51
C GLN A 31 21.48 0.79 -15.06
N ILE A 32 20.22 1.11 -14.84
CA ILE A 32 19.64 1.36 -13.53
C ILE A 32 18.71 0.20 -13.21
N LEU A 33 19.02 -0.54 -12.16
CA LEU A 33 18.23 -1.68 -11.68
C LEU A 33 17.48 -1.27 -10.42
N VAL A 34 16.17 -1.45 -10.43
CA VAL A 34 15.31 -1.14 -9.28
C VAL A 34 14.42 -2.34 -8.97
N HIS A 35 14.35 -2.73 -7.70
CA HIS A 35 13.47 -3.77 -7.20
C HIS A 35 12.29 -3.14 -6.47
N LEU A 36 11.13 -3.10 -7.13
CA LEU A 36 9.89 -2.60 -6.55
C LEU A 36 9.14 -3.74 -5.85
N LYS A 37 8.44 -3.40 -4.78
CA LYS A 37 7.66 -4.36 -3.97
C LYS A 37 6.23 -3.86 -3.82
N HIS A 38 5.28 -4.75 -4.08
CA HIS A 38 3.90 -4.55 -3.68
C HIS A 38 3.58 -5.50 -2.53
N ASN A 39 3.29 -4.95 -1.36
CA ASN A 39 2.95 -5.73 -0.18
C ASN A 39 1.50 -6.16 -0.23
N GLN A 40 1.26 -7.47 -0.25
CA GLN A 40 -0.08 -8.05 -0.21
C GLN A 40 -0.44 -8.46 1.22
N PRO A 41 -1.71 -8.26 1.64
CA PRO A 41 -2.18 -8.79 2.91
C PRO A 41 -2.07 -10.31 2.94
N SER A 42 -1.45 -10.86 3.99
CA SER A 42 -1.35 -12.31 4.24
C SER A 42 -0.66 -13.15 3.15
N GLN A 43 0.02 -12.53 2.19
CA GLN A 43 0.78 -13.22 1.13
C GLN A 43 2.20 -12.68 1.02
N LYS A 44 3.05 -13.43 0.28
CA LYS A 44 4.39 -12.94 -0.05
C LYS A 44 4.30 -11.69 -0.93
N PRO A 45 5.15 -10.69 -0.70
CA PRO A 45 5.15 -9.48 -1.53
C PRO A 45 5.39 -9.84 -3.00
N ILE A 46 4.71 -9.15 -3.89
CA ILE A 46 4.99 -9.22 -5.31
C ILE A 46 6.24 -8.39 -5.59
N LEU A 47 7.21 -9.00 -6.25
CA LEU A 47 8.46 -8.37 -6.63
C LEU A 47 8.45 -8.08 -8.12
N ILE A 48 8.80 -6.84 -8.47
CA ILE A 48 9.06 -6.41 -9.85
C ILE A 48 10.50 -5.95 -9.96
N ASN A 49 11.18 -6.47 -10.97
CA ASN A 49 12.50 -6.04 -11.37
C ASN A 49 12.38 -5.07 -12.54
N VAL A 50 12.80 -3.84 -12.35
CA VAL A 50 12.84 -2.80 -13.38
C VAL A 50 14.29 -2.59 -13.81
N ASP A 51 14.56 -2.73 -15.10
CA ASP A 51 15.85 -2.49 -15.74
C ASP A 51 15.68 -1.33 -16.72
N LEU A 52 16.29 -0.20 -16.42
CA LEU A 52 16.28 1.01 -17.25
C LEU A 52 17.65 1.19 -17.89
N ARG A 53 17.70 1.12 -19.23
CA ARG A 53 18.93 1.36 -19.98
C ARG A 53 18.93 2.78 -20.54
N VAL A 54 19.82 3.58 -20.02
CA VAL A 54 19.91 5.02 -20.29
C VAL A 54 21.13 5.29 -21.17
N THR A 55 20.90 5.95 -22.30
CA THR A 55 21.96 6.36 -23.23
C THR A 55 22.50 7.74 -22.85
N GLU A 56 23.64 8.13 -23.44
CA GLU A 56 24.23 9.48 -23.28
C GLU A 56 23.31 10.61 -23.76
N SER A 57 22.34 10.30 -24.64
CA SER A 57 21.36 11.25 -25.15
C SER A 57 20.17 11.51 -24.21
N TYR A 58 20.21 10.98 -22.99
CA TYR A 58 19.21 11.28 -21.97
C TYR A 58 19.34 12.73 -21.49
N PRO A 59 18.22 13.47 -21.26
CA PRO A 59 16.81 13.06 -21.29
C PRO A 59 16.12 13.21 -22.66
N GLU A 60 16.81 13.60 -23.71
CA GLU A 60 16.24 13.72 -25.06
C GLU A 60 15.81 12.37 -25.64
N GLN A 61 16.54 11.31 -25.31
CA GLN A 61 16.14 9.96 -25.60
C GLN A 61 15.60 9.29 -24.34
N ILE A 62 14.40 8.72 -24.43
CA ILE A 62 13.81 7.97 -23.33
C ILE A 62 14.62 6.70 -23.05
N PRO A 63 14.69 6.21 -21.79
CA PRO A 63 15.35 4.96 -21.46
C PRO A 63 14.61 3.76 -22.08
N GLU A 64 15.34 2.70 -22.40
CA GLU A 64 14.72 1.40 -22.64
C GLU A 64 14.22 0.84 -21.32
N ILE A 65 12.92 0.52 -21.24
CA ILE A 65 12.24 0.11 -20.01
C ILE A 65 11.93 -1.39 -20.08
N ILE A 66 12.59 -2.18 -19.24
CA ILE A 66 12.37 -3.62 -19.11
C ILE A 66 11.79 -3.90 -17.73
N VAL A 67 10.62 -4.53 -17.69
CA VAL A 67 9.91 -4.89 -16.45
C VAL A 67 9.71 -6.38 -16.41
N ASN A 68 10.15 -7.03 -15.33
CA ASN A 68 10.05 -8.47 -15.15
C ASN A 68 9.56 -8.83 -13.75
N SER A 69 8.74 -9.88 -13.66
CA SER A 69 8.33 -10.51 -12.40
C SER A 69 8.06 -11.98 -12.64
N SER A 70 8.40 -12.83 -11.67
CA SER A 70 8.02 -14.24 -11.68
C SER A 70 6.60 -14.49 -11.14
N GLN A 71 5.94 -13.45 -10.63
CA GLN A 71 4.67 -13.55 -9.92
C GLN A 71 3.50 -12.91 -10.69
N LEU A 72 3.79 -12.18 -11.76
CA LEU A 72 2.80 -11.51 -12.60
C LEU A 72 2.69 -12.18 -13.97
N THR A 73 1.48 -12.12 -14.55
CA THR A 73 1.25 -12.63 -15.90
C THR A 73 1.90 -11.73 -16.96
N HIS A 74 2.16 -12.30 -18.14
CA HIS A 74 2.73 -11.55 -19.27
C HIS A 74 1.85 -10.36 -19.69
N GLU A 75 0.52 -10.49 -19.58
CA GLU A 75 -0.44 -9.44 -19.92
C GLU A 75 -0.29 -8.24 -18.99
N VAL A 76 -0.22 -8.47 -17.67
CA VAL A 76 0.00 -7.42 -16.67
C VAL A 76 1.33 -6.71 -16.90
N LEU A 77 2.41 -7.47 -17.11
CA LEU A 77 3.73 -6.89 -17.40
C LEU A 77 3.74 -6.06 -18.68
N THR A 78 2.94 -6.46 -19.69
CA THR A 78 2.80 -5.73 -20.95
C THR A 78 2.08 -4.39 -20.74
N ILE A 79 1.03 -4.35 -19.93
CA ILE A 79 0.30 -3.13 -19.58
C ILE A 79 1.24 -2.17 -18.82
N ILE A 80 1.89 -2.66 -17.75
CA ILE A 80 2.82 -1.85 -16.93
C ILE A 80 3.93 -1.24 -17.81
N ARG A 81 4.52 -2.04 -18.72
CA ARG A 81 5.58 -1.58 -19.61
C ARG A 81 5.09 -0.53 -20.61
N LYS A 82 3.90 -0.72 -21.18
CA LYS A 82 3.27 0.22 -22.11
C LYS A 82 3.05 1.57 -21.44
N ASP A 83 2.42 1.58 -20.26
CA ASP A 83 2.11 2.80 -19.54
C ASP A 83 3.39 3.53 -19.05
N ALA A 84 4.40 2.77 -18.61
CA ALA A 84 5.71 3.33 -18.25
C ALA A 84 6.41 3.97 -19.45
N THR A 85 6.32 3.35 -20.63
CA THR A 85 6.89 3.89 -21.87
C THR A 85 6.16 5.16 -22.31
N GLU A 86 4.84 5.17 -22.22
CA GLU A 86 4.02 6.36 -22.51
C GLU A 86 4.33 7.51 -21.55
N CYS A 87 4.47 7.22 -20.25
CA CYS A 87 4.92 8.17 -19.24
C CYS A 87 6.29 8.76 -19.58
N ALA A 88 7.24 7.93 -20.02
CA ALA A 88 8.56 8.39 -20.45
C ALA A 88 8.47 9.32 -21.67
N HIS A 89 7.64 9.02 -22.66
CA HIS A 89 7.42 9.88 -23.82
C HIS A 89 6.85 11.25 -23.47
N GLN A 90 5.89 11.28 -22.52
CA GLN A 90 5.26 12.53 -22.05
C GLN A 90 6.24 13.44 -21.30
N ASN A 91 7.29 12.88 -20.71
CA ASN A 91 8.32 13.61 -19.94
C ASN A 91 9.66 13.76 -20.69
N ARG A 92 9.68 13.50 -22.00
CA ARG A 92 10.89 13.62 -22.83
C ARG A 92 11.49 15.02 -22.76
N GLY A 93 12.81 15.09 -22.64
CA GLY A 93 13.55 16.35 -22.50
C GLY A 93 13.66 16.85 -21.05
N GLN A 94 13.16 16.08 -20.09
CA GLN A 94 13.26 16.34 -18.64
C GLN A 94 13.68 15.07 -17.90
N ALA A 95 14.25 15.21 -16.69
CA ALA A 95 14.55 14.08 -15.82
C ALA A 95 13.28 13.28 -15.55
N MET A 96 13.21 12.04 -16.04
CA MET A 96 11.96 11.26 -16.07
C MET A 96 12.00 9.91 -15.35
N ILE A 97 13.19 9.44 -14.93
CA ILE A 97 13.32 8.09 -14.35
C ILE A 97 12.49 7.94 -13.10
N PHE A 98 12.51 8.94 -12.21
CA PHE A 98 11.71 8.91 -10.99
C PHE A 98 10.20 8.85 -11.28
N VAL A 99 9.74 9.65 -12.23
CA VAL A 99 8.30 9.68 -12.63
C VAL A 99 7.88 8.35 -13.26
N VAL A 100 8.75 7.76 -14.09
CA VAL A 100 8.53 6.43 -14.69
C VAL A 100 8.45 5.35 -13.62
N LEU A 101 9.34 5.35 -12.64
CA LEU A 101 9.30 4.39 -11.53
C LEU A 101 8.03 4.54 -10.67
N CYS A 102 7.59 5.77 -10.41
CA CYS A 102 6.32 6.02 -9.74
C CYS A 102 5.13 5.50 -10.56
N SER A 103 5.13 5.72 -11.88
CA SER A 103 4.09 5.19 -12.78
C SER A 103 4.03 3.65 -12.74
N ILE A 104 5.19 2.98 -12.75
CA ILE A 104 5.26 1.52 -12.62
C ILE A 104 4.68 1.05 -11.28
N GLN A 105 5.03 1.71 -10.17
CA GLN A 105 4.52 1.37 -8.85
C GLN A 105 3.01 1.59 -8.74
N ASP A 106 2.50 2.73 -9.24
CA ASP A 106 1.07 3.05 -9.21
C ASP A 106 0.24 2.06 -10.05
N ASN A 107 0.76 1.64 -11.21
CA ASN A 107 0.11 0.66 -12.07
C ASN A 107 0.18 -0.74 -11.47
N LEU A 108 1.29 -1.11 -10.84
CA LEU A 108 1.41 -2.36 -10.10
C LEU A 108 0.33 -2.44 -9.01
N ASP A 109 0.21 -1.38 -8.21
CA ASP A 109 -0.75 -1.31 -7.12
C ASP A 109 -2.20 -1.43 -7.64
N LYS A 110 -2.53 -0.72 -8.73
CA LYS A 110 -3.87 -0.81 -9.38
C LYS A 110 -4.16 -2.19 -9.95
N LEU A 111 -3.26 -2.71 -10.79
CA LEU A 111 -3.49 -3.96 -11.52
C LEU A 111 -3.51 -5.19 -10.60
N VAL A 112 -2.71 -5.16 -9.54
CA VAL A 112 -2.75 -6.21 -8.53
C VAL A 112 -4.03 -6.13 -7.72
N ASP A 113 -4.45 -4.93 -7.30
CA ASP A 113 -5.71 -4.74 -6.58
C ASP A 113 -6.92 -5.10 -7.48
N GLU A 114 -6.90 -4.80 -8.79
CA GLU A 114 -7.93 -5.20 -9.75
C GLU A 114 -7.93 -6.73 -9.98
N GLN A 115 -6.78 -7.37 -10.19
CA GLN A 115 -6.69 -8.83 -10.31
C GLN A 115 -7.14 -9.55 -9.02
N TYR A 116 -6.91 -8.93 -7.87
CA TYR A 116 -7.41 -9.44 -6.60
C TYR A 116 -8.93 -9.30 -6.51
N SER A 117 -9.48 -8.19 -7.02
CA SER A 117 -10.93 -7.98 -7.11
C SER A 117 -11.60 -8.94 -8.10
N LEU A 118 -10.92 -9.30 -9.22
CA LEU A 118 -11.42 -10.23 -10.23
C LEU A 118 -11.22 -11.71 -9.85
N LYS A 119 -10.28 -12.02 -8.95
CA LYS A 119 -10.05 -13.39 -8.42
C LYS A 119 -10.84 -13.70 -7.16
N VAL A 120 -11.58 -12.74 -6.61
CA VAL A 120 -12.66 -13.06 -5.68
C VAL A 120 -13.75 -13.71 -6.54
N PRO A 121 -14.01 -15.01 -6.41
CA PRO A 121 -15.16 -15.61 -7.08
C PRO A 121 -16.39 -14.79 -6.69
N GLU A 122 -17.33 -14.60 -7.61
CA GLU A 122 -18.66 -14.04 -7.33
C GLU A 122 -19.48 -14.90 -6.32
N GLU A 123 -18.83 -15.84 -5.67
CA GLU A 123 -19.36 -16.73 -4.66
C GLU A 123 -18.89 -16.30 -3.27
N ASP A 124 -19.37 -15.18 -2.74
CA ASP A 124 -19.50 -15.03 -1.28
C ASP A 124 -20.54 -13.97 -0.90
N ASP A 125 -21.72 -14.03 -1.50
CA ASP A 125 -22.93 -13.52 -0.82
C ASP A 125 -23.47 -14.58 0.20
N THR A 126 -22.53 -15.29 0.85
CA THR A 126 -22.85 -16.22 1.95
C THR A 126 -23.28 -15.49 3.21
N GLY A 127 -23.34 -14.16 3.18
CA GLY A 127 -23.63 -13.35 4.37
C GLY A 127 -22.49 -13.38 5.41
N ASP A 128 -21.35 -13.97 5.08
CA ASP A 128 -20.20 -14.08 5.97
C ASP A 128 -19.63 -12.70 6.33
N VAL A 129 -19.39 -12.49 7.60
CA VAL A 129 -18.70 -11.30 8.10
C VAL A 129 -17.20 -11.60 8.13
N TRP A 130 -16.42 -10.62 7.69
CA TRP A 130 -14.97 -10.66 7.72
C TRP A 130 -14.41 -9.67 8.74
N ASN A 131 -13.27 -10.01 9.31
CA ASN A 131 -12.45 -9.13 10.13
C ASN A 131 -11.27 -8.64 9.30
N CYS A 132 -10.98 -7.35 9.39
CA CYS A 132 -9.77 -6.77 8.83
C CYS A 132 -9.09 -5.90 9.88
N LEU A 133 -7.81 -6.17 10.16
CA LEU A 133 -7.00 -5.41 11.09
C LEU A 133 -5.93 -4.64 10.34
N LEU A 134 -5.92 -3.33 10.49
CA LEU A 134 -4.96 -2.42 9.89
C LEU A 134 -4.11 -1.76 10.96
N LEU A 135 -2.83 -1.60 10.67
CA LEU A 135 -1.89 -0.81 11.46
C LEU A 135 -1.54 0.46 10.70
N LEU A 136 -1.62 1.59 11.38
CA LEU A 136 -1.13 2.88 10.89
C LEU A 136 0.12 3.28 11.65
N ASP A 137 1.13 3.76 10.94
CA ASP A 137 2.36 4.27 11.54
C ASP A 137 2.11 5.59 12.27
N HIS A 138 1.34 6.49 11.67
CA HIS A 138 1.01 7.78 12.24
C HIS A 138 -0.30 8.35 11.67
N MET A 139 -0.82 9.38 12.33
CA MET A 139 -2.00 10.13 11.90
C MET A 139 -1.79 11.61 12.25
N ARG A 140 -1.31 12.41 11.29
CA ARG A 140 -0.96 13.82 11.52
C ARG A 140 -2.19 14.72 11.60
N ALA A 141 -3.09 14.60 10.62
CA ALA A 141 -4.34 15.35 10.62
C ALA A 141 -5.47 14.57 11.33
N LYS A 142 -5.25 14.14 12.60
CA LYS A 142 -6.13 13.22 13.36
C LYS A 142 -7.63 13.51 13.18
N SER A 143 -8.06 14.75 13.35
CA SER A 143 -9.49 15.10 13.26
C SER A 143 -10.08 14.93 11.85
N LYS A 144 -9.33 15.32 10.80
CA LYS A 144 -9.74 15.16 9.39
C LYS A 144 -9.76 13.69 9.03
N TYR A 145 -8.71 12.96 9.42
CA TYR A 145 -8.53 11.55 9.14
C TYR A 145 -9.69 10.73 9.75
N ILE A 146 -9.99 10.94 11.05
CA ILE A 146 -11.10 10.29 11.75
C ILE A 146 -12.45 10.55 11.06
N LYS A 147 -12.73 11.80 10.67
CA LYS A 147 -13.96 12.14 9.93
C LYS A 147 -14.07 11.38 8.61
N THR A 148 -12.97 11.25 7.90
CA THR A 148 -12.92 10.52 6.62
C THR A 148 -13.17 9.03 6.82
N ILE A 149 -12.51 8.40 7.79
CA ILE A 149 -12.74 6.98 8.13
C ILE A 149 -14.20 6.75 8.52
N HIS A 150 -14.75 7.61 9.38
CA HIS A 150 -16.15 7.51 9.81
C HIS A 150 -17.13 7.57 8.63
N LYS A 151 -16.88 8.51 7.69
CA LYS A 151 -17.69 8.63 6.48
C LYS A 151 -17.64 7.33 5.65
N TRP A 152 -16.45 6.81 5.40
CA TRP A 152 -16.29 5.59 4.60
C TRP A 152 -16.88 4.35 5.26
N THR A 153 -16.71 4.19 6.58
CA THR A 153 -17.30 3.04 7.29
C THR A 153 -18.81 3.09 7.29
N GLN A 154 -19.42 4.27 7.35
CA GLN A 154 -20.88 4.43 7.22
C GLN A 154 -21.36 4.11 5.80
N GLU A 155 -20.69 4.65 4.76
CA GLU A 155 -21.05 4.40 3.36
C GLU A 155 -20.94 2.93 2.96
N LEU A 156 -19.98 2.21 3.56
CA LEU A 156 -19.68 0.81 3.24
C LEU A 156 -20.32 -0.18 4.26
N ASP A 157 -21.15 0.30 5.17
CA ASP A 157 -21.76 -0.50 6.24
C ASP A 157 -20.72 -1.35 7.01
N LEU A 158 -19.53 -0.78 7.27
CA LEU A 158 -18.50 -1.41 8.07
C LEU A 158 -18.64 -1.01 9.55
N LYS A 159 -18.52 -1.99 10.42
CA LYS A 159 -18.49 -1.81 11.87
C LYS A 159 -17.05 -1.98 12.37
N GLY A 160 -16.77 -1.53 13.59
CA GLY A 160 -15.44 -1.74 14.14
C GLY A 160 -14.95 -0.66 15.08
N ARG A 161 -13.62 -0.57 15.20
CA ARG A 161 -12.96 0.37 16.12
C ARG A 161 -11.71 0.97 15.49
N LEU A 162 -11.55 2.28 15.63
CA LEU A 162 -10.25 2.94 15.52
C LEU A 162 -9.66 3.05 16.92
N LEU A 163 -8.56 2.36 17.15
CA LEU A 163 -7.94 2.16 18.46
C LEU A 163 -6.63 2.95 18.55
N PHE A 164 -6.49 3.71 19.64
CA PHE A 164 -5.23 4.33 20.02
C PHE A 164 -4.75 3.73 21.34
N TYR A 165 -3.52 3.21 21.37
CA TYR A 165 -2.85 2.76 22.59
C TYR A 165 -1.37 3.16 22.53
N GLY A 166 -0.99 4.16 23.30
CA GLY A 166 0.35 4.75 23.20
C GLY A 166 0.64 5.26 21.80
N LYS A 167 1.64 4.65 21.14
CA LYS A 167 1.99 4.94 19.73
C LYS A 167 1.26 4.04 18.73
N LEU A 168 0.59 3.00 19.21
CA LEU A 168 -0.10 2.03 18.36
C LEU A 168 -1.42 2.62 17.87
N ILE A 169 -1.63 2.62 16.57
CA ILE A 169 -2.87 3.04 15.92
C ILE A 169 -3.39 1.88 15.09
N LEU A 170 -4.53 1.31 15.50
CA LEU A 170 -5.14 0.18 14.83
C LEU A 170 -6.53 0.55 14.31
N ILE A 171 -6.88 0.06 13.12
CA ILE A 171 -8.25 0.07 12.61
C ILE A 171 -8.72 -1.38 12.52
N LEU A 172 -9.73 -1.74 13.27
CA LEU A 172 -10.37 -3.03 13.23
C LEU A 172 -11.73 -2.87 12.56
N LEU A 173 -11.92 -3.54 11.42
CA LEU A 173 -13.14 -3.50 10.61
C LEU A 173 -13.82 -4.85 10.61
N GLN A 174 -15.16 -4.83 10.64
CA GLN A 174 -16.03 -5.98 10.44
C GLN A 174 -17.11 -5.65 9.42
N GLY A 175 -17.36 -6.56 8.48
CA GLY A 175 -18.40 -6.40 7.46
C GLY A 175 -18.26 -7.39 6.32
N LYS A 176 -18.99 -7.16 5.23
CA LYS A 176 -18.86 -7.96 4.00
C LYS A 176 -17.46 -7.77 3.41
N HIS A 177 -16.89 -8.84 2.88
CA HIS A 177 -15.53 -8.83 2.33
C HIS A 177 -15.37 -7.76 1.22
N VAL A 178 -16.34 -7.65 0.32
CA VAL A 178 -16.35 -6.66 -0.76
C VAL A 178 -16.29 -5.22 -0.21
N ASN A 179 -16.98 -4.92 0.90
CA ASN A 179 -16.99 -3.59 1.51
C ASN A 179 -15.64 -3.27 2.18
N ILE A 180 -14.98 -4.28 2.78
CA ILE A 180 -13.63 -4.16 3.32
C ILE A 180 -12.64 -3.86 2.19
N LYS A 181 -12.73 -4.55 1.05
CA LYS A 181 -11.89 -4.29 -0.13
C LYS A 181 -12.06 -2.86 -0.66
N ASP A 182 -13.30 -2.39 -0.80
CA ASP A 182 -13.57 -1.01 -1.23
C ASP A 182 -12.97 0.00 -0.23
N TYR A 183 -13.09 -0.25 1.08
CA TYR A 183 -12.45 0.58 2.09
C TYR A 183 -10.93 0.65 1.93
N LEU A 184 -10.26 -0.49 1.70
CA LEU A 184 -8.81 -0.55 1.51
C LEU A 184 -8.38 0.22 0.26
N ILE A 185 -9.13 0.11 -0.85
CA ILE A 185 -8.87 0.86 -2.08
C ILE A 185 -9.00 2.37 -1.82
N ARG A 186 -10.08 2.82 -1.18
CA ARG A 186 -10.28 4.24 -0.82
C ARG A 186 -9.14 4.76 0.06
N HIS A 187 -8.74 3.99 1.05
CA HIS A 187 -7.70 4.37 2.01
C HIS A 187 -6.34 4.60 1.34
N ARG A 188 -6.01 3.81 0.31
CA ARG A 188 -4.76 3.93 -0.46
C ARG A 188 -4.81 4.99 -1.56
N SER A 189 -6.00 5.25 -2.11
CA SER A 189 -6.16 6.13 -3.29
C SER A 189 -6.48 7.58 -2.95
N VAL A 190 -7.17 7.84 -1.84
CA VAL A 190 -7.64 9.17 -1.44
C VAL A 190 -6.64 9.85 -0.51
N ASN A 191 -6.50 11.18 -0.64
CA ASN A 191 -5.68 11.97 0.26
C ASN A 191 -6.38 12.14 1.62
N VAL A 192 -6.02 11.30 2.58
CA VAL A 192 -6.66 11.19 3.89
C VAL A 192 -5.90 11.93 4.99
N ASP A 193 -4.58 12.10 4.83
CA ASP A 193 -3.70 12.74 5.81
C ASP A 193 -2.95 13.96 5.23
N VAL A 194 -1.97 14.46 5.94
CA VAL A 194 -1.05 15.52 5.54
C VAL A 194 0.40 15.10 5.67
N ASP A 195 1.26 15.61 4.78
CA ASP A 195 2.71 15.40 4.84
C ASP A 195 3.35 16.25 5.96
N SER A 196 4.68 16.18 6.09
CA SER A 196 5.44 16.97 7.07
C SER A 196 5.33 18.49 6.87
N HIS A 197 4.86 18.94 5.70
CA HIS A 197 4.66 20.33 5.34
C HIS A 197 3.18 20.76 5.41
N GLY A 198 2.30 19.88 5.91
CA GLY A 198 0.86 20.15 6.02
C GLY A 198 0.08 20.01 4.71
N ARG A 199 0.67 19.52 3.61
CA ARG A 199 -0.01 19.32 2.35
C ARG A 199 -0.76 17.99 2.34
N SER A 200 -1.96 17.99 1.75
CA SER A 200 -2.80 16.79 1.69
C SER A 200 -2.11 15.65 0.94
N CYS A 201 -2.02 14.48 1.56
CA CYS A 201 -1.36 13.30 1.00
C CYS A 201 -2.16 12.02 1.23
N LYS A 202 -1.85 10.99 0.43
CA LYS A 202 -2.37 9.63 0.60
C LYS A 202 -1.71 8.96 1.80
N GLU A 203 -2.42 8.02 2.42
CA GLU A 203 -1.83 7.13 3.42
C GLU A 203 -0.89 6.13 2.73
N ARG A 204 0.39 6.17 3.08
CA ARG A 204 1.43 5.29 2.51
C ARG A 204 1.99 4.29 3.52
N MET A 205 1.68 4.48 4.82
CA MET A 205 2.25 3.71 5.93
C MET A 205 1.20 2.84 6.62
N MET A 206 0.13 2.50 5.90
CA MET A 206 -0.87 1.55 6.37
C MET A 206 -0.47 0.12 6.03
N THR A 207 -0.45 -0.74 7.03
CA THR A 207 -0.22 -2.18 6.87
C THR A 207 -1.51 -2.94 7.15
N VAL A 208 -1.92 -3.82 6.23
CA VAL A 208 -2.97 -4.81 6.51
C VAL A 208 -2.33 -5.95 7.29
N VAL A 209 -2.66 -6.04 8.58
CA VAL A 209 -2.10 -7.03 9.51
C VAL A 209 -2.76 -8.39 9.30
N CYS A 210 -4.08 -8.40 9.16
CA CYS A 210 -4.83 -9.60 8.79
C CYS A 210 -6.16 -9.25 8.12
N GLU A 211 -6.66 -10.21 7.35
CA GLU A 211 -7.97 -10.23 6.73
C GLU A 211 -8.46 -11.67 6.75
N GLU A 212 -9.46 -11.96 7.59
CA GLU A 212 -9.94 -13.33 7.83
C GLU A 212 -11.45 -13.37 8.10
N LYS A 213 -12.09 -14.50 7.79
CA LYS A 213 -13.52 -14.72 8.14
C LYS A 213 -13.72 -14.64 9.65
N ALA A 214 -14.76 -13.94 10.09
CA ALA A 214 -15.10 -13.83 11.49
C ALA A 214 -15.68 -15.13 12.01
N THR A 215 -14.97 -15.79 12.92
CA THR A 215 -15.37 -17.07 13.53
C THR A 215 -16.22 -16.90 14.78
N GLY A 216 -16.10 -15.76 15.49
CA GLY A 216 -16.89 -15.46 16.68
C GLY A 216 -18.35 -15.13 16.36
N SER A 217 -19.20 -15.14 17.37
CA SER A 217 -20.63 -14.79 17.26
C SER A 217 -20.91 -13.32 17.51
N LYS A 218 -20.06 -12.66 18.29
CA LYS A 218 -20.23 -11.25 18.65
C LYS A 218 -19.69 -10.33 17.56
N ARG A 219 -20.43 -9.26 17.33
CA ARG A 219 -20.11 -8.24 16.30
C ARG A 219 -20.13 -6.85 16.92
N PHE A 220 -19.32 -5.95 16.36
CA PHE A 220 -19.44 -4.55 16.69
C PHE A 220 -20.78 -4.01 16.23
N PRO A 221 -21.49 -3.23 17.08
CA PRO A 221 -22.78 -2.63 16.69
C PRO A 221 -22.58 -1.45 15.71
N ASP A 222 -21.47 -0.77 15.82
CA ASP A 222 -21.13 0.45 15.11
C ASP A 222 -19.61 0.59 14.87
N PHE A 223 -19.21 1.69 14.27
CA PHE A 223 -17.79 2.08 14.18
C PHE A 223 -17.53 3.26 15.13
N THR A 224 -16.63 3.07 16.09
CA THR A 224 -16.25 4.12 17.06
C THR A 224 -14.74 4.25 17.22
N VAL A 225 -14.33 5.40 17.76
CA VAL A 225 -12.94 5.71 18.07
C VAL A 225 -12.74 5.54 19.58
N VAL A 226 -11.72 4.78 19.97
CA VAL A 226 -11.38 4.52 21.37
C VAL A 226 -9.89 4.76 21.61
N GLU A 227 -9.60 5.33 22.77
CA GLU A 227 -8.23 5.56 23.21
C GLU A 227 -8.05 4.88 24.58
N TYR A 228 -7.08 3.98 24.66
CA TYR A 228 -6.78 3.21 25.87
C TYR A 228 -5.45 3.62 26.47
N ALA A 229 -5.43 3.75 27.79
CA ALA A 229 -4.22 3.97 28.57
C ALA A 229 -3.60 2.65 29.07
N LEU A 230 -4.44 1.64 29.29
CA LEU A 230 -4.03 0.36 29.86
C LEU A 230 -4.13 -0.77 28.81
N LYS A 231 -3.17 -1.70 28.85
CA LYS A 231 -3.15 -2.88 27.99
C LYS A 231 -4.35 -3.80 28.25
N GLU A 232 -4.77 -3.88 29.50
CA GLU A 232 -5.90 -4.69 29.95
C GLU A 232 -7.21 -4.29 29.26
N ASP A 233 -7.43 -2.99 29.04
CA ASP A 233 -8.62 -2.49 28.36
C ASP A 233 -8.62 -2.90 26.87
N LEU A 234 -7.44 -2.87 26.23
CA LEU A 234 -7.29 -3.34 24.86
C LEU A 234 -7.57 -4.84 24.78
N VAL A 235 -6.98 -5.65 25.67
CA VAL A 235 -7.22 -7.11 25.73
C VAL A 235 -8.71 -7.40 25.94
N LYS A 236 -9.35 -6.66 26.84
CA LYS A 236 -10.77 -6.80 27.14
C LYS A 236 -11.63 -6.53 25.92
N LEU A 237 -11.35 -5.49 25.13
CA LEU A 237 -12.08 -5.22 23.90
C LEU A 237 -12.07 -6.44 22.97
N PHE A 238 -10.88 -7.01 22.70
CA PHE A 238 -10.76 -8.18 21.82
C PHE A 238 -11.48 -9.40 22.40
N SER A 239 -11.47 -9.58 23.71
CA SER A 239 -12.21 -10.66 24.39
C SER A 239 -13.71 -10.45 24.33
N ASP A 240 -14.20 -9.24 24.55
CA ASP A 240 -15.63 -8.91 24.57
C ASP A 240 -16.31 -9.15 23.21
N PHE A 241 -15.56 -9.11 22.11
CA PHE A 241 -16.05 -9.31 20.75
C PHE A 241 -15.59 -10.62 20.09
N ASP A 242 -15.19 -11.63 20.88
CA ASP A 242 -14.72 -12.95 20.42
C ASP A 242 -13.50 -12.88 19.47
N LEU A 243 -12.64 -11.87 19.63
CA LEU A 243 -11.46 -11.60 18.80
C LEU A 243 -10.13 -11.91 19.51
N SER A 244 -10.17 -12.67 20.62
CA SER A 244 -8.98 -13.01 21.40
C SER A 244 -7.91 -13.70 20.55
N THR A 245 -8.30 -14.61 19.65
CA THR A 245 -7.38 -15.29 18.74
C THR A 245 -6.62 -14.31 17.86
N LEU A 246 -7.32 -13.30 17.31
CA LEU A 246 -6.73 -12.24 16.50
C LEU A 246 -5.72 -11.41 17.30
N TYR A 247 -6.09 -11.04 18.54
CA TYR A 247 -5.20 -10.31 19.43
C TYR A 247 -3.90 -11.09 19.71
N TYR A 248 -4.01 -12.36 20.13
CA TYR A 248 -2.83 -13.17 20.47
C TYR A 248 -1.96 -13.49 19.25
N LYS A 249 -2.58 -13.70 18.09
CA LYS A 249 -1.85 -14.07 16.86
C LYS A 249 -1.11 -12.90 16.22
N TYR A 250 -1.69 -11.70 16.26
CA TYR A 250 -1.22 -10.58 15.43
C TYR A 250 -0.76 -9.34 16.22
N ILE A 251 -1.14 -9.18 17.48
CA ILE A 251 -0.88 -7.94 18.22
C ILE A 251 0.07 -8.15 19.39
N LYS A 252 -0.22 -9.13 20.24
CA LYS A 252 0.42 -9.28 21.55
C LYS A 252 1.96 -9.30 21.51
N ASP A 253 2.54 -10.12 20.64
CA ASP A 253 3.99 -10.35 20.61
C ASP A 253 4.69 -9.57 19.48
N VAL A 254 3.96 -8.80 18.69
CA VAL A 254 4.49 -8.05 17.55
C VAL A 254 4.55 -6.55 17.85
N TYR A 255 3.58 -6.02 18.58
CA TYR A 255 3.42 -4.57 18.80
C TYR A 255 3.34 -4.16 20.27
N LEU A 256 3.30 -5.09 21.22
CA LEU A 256 3.12 -4.87 22.66
C LEU A 256 4.14 -5.62 23.49
#